data_7b77f5de332370410e8498fd7cb1e2e2
#
_entry.id   7b77f5de332370410e8498fd7cb1e2e2
#
_cell.length_a   1.000
_cell.length_b   1.000
_cell.length_c   1.000
_cell.angle_alpha   90.00
_cell.angle_beta   90.00
_cell.angle_gamma   90.00
#
_symmetry.space_group_name_H-M   'P 1'
#
loop_
_entity.id
_entity.type
_entity.pdbx_description
1 polymer ?
#
loop_
_entity_poly.entity_id
_entity_poly.type
_entity_poly.pdbx_seq_one_letter_code
_entity_poly.pdbx_strand_id
1 'polypeptide(L)'
;MSGIPLAPIGTLLLVACLIAMLSRRLGLPYIVGLVVAGFLIALLPSSPDVPLSRDLIFNVLLPPLVFEAALQLDWRRFRRELPLTSVLAFAGVAIAAVVVAGGMHWIVGWSWIGAALFGVLIAATDPVSVIASFREMGAAPRVSMVVESESLLNDGVAAVGFAVLSAIAAGASPGAAEVVPAFLWSLGGGVLFGVVVSMAILLIVGRTDDPLVEITLTTLAAWGSFLLAERFHSSGILSALSAGLMIGGFGTRFLSDAGKDRVHSAWEYFAFLANSLVFILIGMNVANQPLMELGSAAAIVAILLVLAGRGLSIYPLAAAFSRSRWRLPASYQHTLFWGGLRGALALALALAIPATVPERNAIIVTAFVTVAFSILVQGLTMPMLIRRLRLAKGHNEPPVAAPASAG
;
A
#
# COMPACT_ATOMS: atom_id res chain seq x y z
N MET A 1 -11.80 20.02 21.31
CA MET A 1 -12.07 18.79 20.54
C MET A 1 -13.11 19.16 19.49
N SER A 2 -12.69 19.52 18.30
CA SER A 2 -13.61 19.70 17.16
C SER A 2 -14.20 18.32 16.84
N GLY A 3 -15.52 18.20 16.98
CA GLY A 3 -16.22 16.95 16.72
C GLY A 3 -15.93 16.45 15.29
N ILE A 4 -15.87 15.12 15.12
CA ILE A 4 -15.72 14.50 13.81
C ILE A 4 -16.84 15.04 12.91
N PRO A 5 -16.55 15.60 11.74
CA PRO A 5 -17.56 16.16 10.84
C PRO A 5 -18.36 15.04 10.17
N LEU A 6 -19.39 14.53 10.86
CA LEU A 6 -20.16 13.36 10.38
C LEU A 6 -20.92 13.63 9.09
N ALA A 7 -21.49 14.83 8.93
CA ALA A 7 -22.25 15.17 7.72
C ALA A 7 -21.37 15.19 6.45
N PRO A 8 -20.20 15.84 6.44
CA PRO A 8 -19.26 15.73 5.34
C PRO A 8 -18.85 14.29 5.00
N ILE A 9 -18.51 13.47 6.01
CA ILE A 9 -18.13 12.07 5.80
C ILE A 9 -19.29 11.28 5.15
N GLY A 10 -20.51 11.44 5.64
CA GLY A 10 -21.69 10.80 5.05
C GLY A 10 -21.89 11.19 3.58
N THR A 11 -21.68 12.47 3.24
CA THR A 11 -21.77 12.95 1.85
C THR A 11 -20.69 12.32 0.98
N LEU A 12 -19.44 12.25 1.45
CA LEU A 12 -18.35 11.62 0.71
C LEU A 12 -18.59 10.12 0.48
N LEU A 13 -19.12 9.41 1.49
CA LEU A 13 -19.49 7.99 1.34
C LEU A 13 -20.63 7.78 0.36
N LEU A 14 -21.64 8.66 0.33
CA LEU A 14 -22.70 8.61 -0.67
C LEU A 14 -22.12 8.78 -2.09
N VAL A 15 -21.24 9.76 -2.29
CA VAL A 15 -20.54 9.94 -3.57
C VAL A 15 -19.73 8.70 -3.91
N ALA A 16 -19.02 8.11 -2.96
CA ALA A 16 -18.28 6.88 -3.18
C ALA A 16 -19.15 5.73 -3.68
N CYS A 17 -20.34 5.54 -3.08
CA CYS A 17 -21.29 4.53 -3.53
C CYS A 17 -21.77 4.79 -4.96
N LEU A 18 -22.08 6.05 -5.31
CA LEU A 18 -22.51 6.42 -6.66
C LEU A 18 -21.37 6.17 -7.68
N ILE A 19 -20.14 6.53 -7.32
CA ILE A 19 -18.96 6.27 -8.17
C ILE A 19 -18.71 4.78 -8.31
N ALA A 20 -18.85 3.99 -7.26
CA ALA A 20 -18.70 2.54 -7.34
C ALA A 20 -19.72 1.91 -8.32
N MET A 21 -20.98 2.38 -8.26
CA MET A 21 -22.02 1.93 -9.20
C MET A 21 -21.72 2.35 -10.65
N LEU A 22 -21.26 3.60 -10.85
CA LEU A 22 -20.94 4.14 -12.17
C LEU A 22 -19.71 3.47 -12.78
N SER A 23 -18.64 3.31 -12.00
CA SER A 23 -17.40 2.66 -12.43
C SER A 23 -17.65 1.23 -12.90
N ARG A 24 -18.47 0.45 -12.19
CA ARG A 24 -18.88 -0.90 -12.63
C ARG A 24 -19.62 -0.88 -13.97
N ARG A 25 -20.50 0.11 -14.21
CA ARG A 25 -21.23 0.24 -15.48
C ARG A 25 -20.32 0.62 -16.66
N LEU A 26 -19.33 1.47 -16.39
CA LEU A 26 -18.40 1.98 -17.42
C LEU A 26 -17.18 1.08 -17.62
N GLY A 27 -16.97 0.06 -16.79
CA GLY A 27 -15.77 -0.79 -16.82
C GLY A 27 -14.48 -0.01 -16.48
N LEU A 28 -14.59 1.02 -15.63
CA LEU A 28 -13.47 1.84 -15.18
C LEU A 28 -13.02 1.42 -13.78
N PRO A 29 -11.70 1.50 -13.48
CA PRO A 29 -11.22 1.25 -12.13
C PRO A 29 -11.88 2.22 -11.13
N TYR A 30 -12.52 1.67 -10.10
CA TYR A 30 -13.25 2.40 -9.09
C TYR A 30 -12.43 3.50 -8.39
N ILE A 31 -11.15 3.23 -8.07
CA ILE A 31 -10.24 4.18 -7.40
C ILE A 31 -10.02 5.43 -8.26
N VAL A 32 -9.89 5.27 -9.57
CA VAL A 32 -9.77 6.40 -10.50
C VAL A 32 -11.00 7.29 -10.44
N GLY A 33 -12.19 6.67 -10.44
CA GLY A 33 -13.46 7.38 -10.30
C GLY A 33 -13.53 8.20 -8.99
N LEU A 34 -13.05 7.64 -7.89
CA LEU A 34 -13.02 8.33 -6.59
C LEU A 34 -12.11 9.55 -6.60
N VAL A 35 -10.89 9.43 -7.14
CA VAL A 35 -9.95 10.56 -7.24
C VAL A 35 -10.50 11.66 -8.11
N VAL A 36 -11.09 11.32 -9.27
CA VAL A 36 -11.73 12.31 -10.16
C VAL A 36 -12.93 12.98 -9.46
N ALA A 37 -13.78 12.20 -8.79
CA ALA A 37 -14.92 12.76 -8.04
C ALA A 37 -14.45 13.69 -6.91
N GLY A 38 -13.45 13.30 -6.14
CA GLY A 38 -12.86 14.15 -5.11
C GLY A 38 -12.30 15.45 -5.66
N PHE A 39 -11.58 15.39 -6.78
CA PHE A 39 -11.08 16.58 -7.49
C PHE A 39 -12.22 17.53 -7.91
N LEU A 40 -13.28 16.98 -8.51
CA LEU A 40 -14.44 17.78 -8.92
C LEU A 40 -15.22 18.38 -7.74
N ILE A 41 -15.35 17.64 -6.63
CA ILE A 41 -15.98 18.14 -5.39
C ILE A 41 -15.20 19.33 -4.85
N ALA A 42 -13.89 19.29 -4.83
CA ALA A 42 -13.06 20.39 -4.33
C ALA A 42 -13.19 21.69 -5.14
N LEU A 43 -13.61 21.60 -6.41
CA LEU A 43 -13.89 22.78 -7.24
C LEU A 43 -15.24 23.43 -6.94
N LEU A 44 -16.11 22.79 -6.15
CA LEU A 44 -17.40 23.36 -5.79
C LEU A 44 -17.26 24.38 -4.64
N PRO A 45 -17.99 25.52 -4.68
CA PRO A 45 -17.94 26.52 -3.62
C PRO A 45 -18.36 26.01 -2.24
N SER A 46 -19.13 24.94 -2.19
CA SER A 46 -19.62 24.28 -0.97
C SER A 46 -18.86 22.98 -0.65
N SER A 47 -17.62 22.85 -1.11
CA SER A 47 -16.82 21.66 -0.85
C SER A 47 -16.68 21.41 0.66
N PRO A 48 -16.88 20.17 1.14
CA PRO A 48 -16.71 19.85 2.55
C PRO A 48 -15.22 19.99 2.93
N ASP A 49 -14.98 20.69 4.03
CA ASP A 49 -13.64 20.83 4.60
C ASP A 49 -13.35 19.59 5.48
N VAL A 50 -12.81 18.56 4.89
CA VAL A 50 -12.33 17.35 5.59
C VAL A 50 -10.82 17.29 5.40
N PRO A 51 -10.03 17.68 6.42
CA PRO A 51 -8.58 17.70 6.29
C PRO A 51 -8.04 16.27 6.17
N LEU A 52 -7.27 16.03 5.13
CA LEU A 52 -6.48 14.82 5.00
C LEU A 52 -5.26 14.96 5.91
N SER A 53 -5.34 14.36 7.09
CA SER A 53 -4.24 14.40 8.06
C SER A 53 -3.47 13.08 8.09
N ARG A 54 -2.21 13.14 8.54
CA ARG A 54 -1.41 11.95 8.82
C ARG A 54 -2.17 10.99 9.75
N ASP A 55 -2.72 11.52 10.85
CA ASP A 55 -3.35 10.71 11.89
C ASP A 55 -4.60 9.99 11.38
N LEU A 56 -5.39 10.64 10.52
CA LEU A 56 -6.54 10.01 9.87
C LEU A 56 -6.09 8.84 8.99
N ILE A 57 -5.10 9.06 8.12
CA ILE A 57 -4.64 8.00 7.22
C ILE A 57 -3.95 6.89 8.02
N PHE A 58 -3.00 7.24 8.89
CA PHE A 58 -2.10 6.27 9.52
C PHE A 58 -2.80 5.46 10.61
N ASN A 59 -3.59 6.11 11.49
CA ASN A 59 -4.17 5.45 12.66
C ASN A 59 -5.58 4.90 12.39
N VAL A 60 -6.30 5.42 11.40
CA VAL A 60 -7.70 5.04 11.16
C VAL A 60 -7.86 4.25 9.87
N LEU A 61 -7.33 4.74 8.75
CA LEU A 61 -7.62 4.17 7.43
C LEU A 61 -6.62 3.09 7.00
N LEU A 62 -5.35 3.19 7.40
CA LEU A 62 -4.31 2.25 6.98
C LEU A 62 -4.42 0.87 7.65
N PRO A 63 -4.68 0.74 8.97
CA PRO A 63 -4.77 -0.57 9.61
C PRO A 63 -5.79 -1.50 8.95
N PRO A 64 -7.05 -1.09 8.65
CA PRO A 64 -7.99 -1.96 7.98
C PRO A 64 -7.59 -2.32 6.55
N LEU A 65 -6.95 -1.42 5.81
CA LEU A 65 -6.49 -1.69 4.45
C LEU A 65 -5.41 -2.77 4.41
N VAL A 66 -4.40 -2.62 5.27
CA VAL A 66 -3.29 -3.57 5.34
C VAL A 66 -3.74 -4.92 5.90
N PHE A 67 -4.58 -4.89 6.94
CA PHE A 67 -5.08 -6.10 7.56
C PHE A 67 -5.98 -6.90 6.62
N GLU A 68 -6.93 -6.26 5.93
CA GLU A 68 -7.83 -6.90 4.96
C GLU A 68 -7.05 -7.53 3.81
N ALA A 69 -6.12 -6.79 3.21
CA ALA A 69 -5.29 -7.32 2.15
C ALA A 69 -4.49 -8.55 2.62
N ALA A 70 -3.90 -8.49 3.82
CA ALA A 70 -3.19 -9.61 4.41
C ALA A 70 -4.09 -10.79 4.77
N LEU A 71 -5.31 -10.54 5.23
CA LEU A 71 -6.32 -11.56 5.57
C LEU A 71 -6.73 -12.39 4.35
N GLN A 72 -6.80 -11.76 3.17
CA GLN A 72 -7.17 -12.43 1.92
C GLN A 72 -6.03 -13.24 1.27
N LEU A 73 -4.79 -13.04 1.71
CA LEU A 73 -3.65 -13.77 1.16
C LEU A 73 -3.68 -15.25 1.54
N ASP A 74 -3.55 -16.12 0.54
CA ASP A 74 -3.30 -17.54 0.78
C ASP A 74 -1.88 -17.73 1.38
N TRP A 75 -1.82 -18.09 2.66
CA TRP A 75 -0.55 -18.27 3.39
C TRP A 75 0.41 -19.25 2.70
N ARG A 76 -0.07 -20.33 2.08
CA ARG A 76 0.78 -21.34 1.43
C ARG A 76 1.43 -20.76 0.19
N ARG A 77 0.67 -19.99 -0.60
CA ARG A 77 1.17 -19.30 -1.81
C ARG A 77 2.08 -18.15 -1.44
N PHE A 78 1.70 -17.33 -0.47
CA PHE A 78 2.51 -16.24 0.05
C PHE A 78 3.90 -16.72 0.50
N ARG A 79 3.95 -17.76 1.38
CA ARG A 79 5.22 -18.33 1.86
C ARG A 79 6.09 -18.88 0.74
N ARG A 80 5.49 -19.38 -0.34
CA ARG A 80 6.22 -19.90 -1.50
C ARG A 80 6.91 -18.80 -2.29
N GLU A 81 6.28 -17.64 -2.46
CA GLU A 81 6.82 -16.50 -3.21
C GLU A 81 7.61 -15.52 -2.31
N LEU A 82 7.59 -15.71 -0.97
CA LEU A 82 8.22 -14.82 0.01
C LEU A 82 9.70 -14.48 -0.29
N PRO A 83 10.58 -15.43 -0.69
CA PRO A 83 11.98 -15.08 -1.01
C PRO A 83 12.09 -14.09 -2.16
N LEU A 84 11.27 -14.23 -3.20
CA LEU A 84 11.23 -13.30 -4.32
C LEU A 84 10.65 -11.95 -3.91
N THR A 85 9.48 -11.96 -3.29
CA THR A 85 8.77 -10.73 -2.92
C THR A 85 9.51 -9.94 -1.84
N SER A 86 10.22 -10.61 -0.92
CA SER A 86 11.10 -9.93 0.03
C SER A 86 12.26 -9.22 -0.67
N VAL A 87 12.95 -9.86 -1.62
CA VAL A 87 14.03 -9.20 -2.36
C VAL A 87 13.48 -8.01 -3.16
N LEU A 88 12.33 -8.16 -3.82
CA LEU A 88 11.68 -7.05 -4.54
C LEU A 88 11.28 -5.91 -3.60
N ALA A 89 10.78 -6.21 -2.41
CA ALA A 89 10.38 -5.21 -1.43
C ALA A 89 11.60 -4.50 -0.80
N PHE A 90 12.58 -5.23 -0.27
CA PHE A 90 13.72 -4.62 0.42
C PHE A 90 14.71 -3.97 -0.53
N ALA A 91 15.28 -4.76 -1.45
CA ALA A 91 16.24 -4.23 -2.42
C ALA A 91 15.56 -3.30 -3.44
N GLY A 92 14.32 -3.61 -3.83
CA GLY A 92 13.56 -2.78 -4.75
C GLY A 92 13.24 -1.40 -4.19
N VAL A 93 12.79 -1.29 -2.94
CA VAL A 93 12.58 0.01 -2.26
C VAL A 93 13.90 0.77 -2.15
N ALA A 94 15.00 0.11 -1.74
CA ALA A 94 16.29 0.76 -1.62
C ALA A 94 16.79 1.32 -2.97
N ILE A 95 16.73 0.52 -4.04
CA ILE A 95 17.14 0.95 -5.39
C ILE A 95 16.26 2.11 -5.87
N ALA A 96 14.93 1.97 -5.77
CA ALA A 96 14.00 3.01 -6.20
C ALA A 96 14.21 4.31 -5.42
N ALA A 97 14.37 4.23 -4.09
CA ALA A 97 14.60 5.38 -3.24
C ALA A 97 15.91 6.10 -3.58
N VAL A 98 17.01 5.35 -3.81
CA VAL A 98 18.31 5.94 -4.19
C VAL A 98 18.25 6.62 -5.55
N VAL A 99 17.58 6.00 -6.55
CA VAL A 99 17.42 6.61 -7.88
C VAL A 99 16.61 7.90 -7.81
N VAL A 100 15.49 7.87 -7.08
CA VAL A 100 14.65 9.06 -6.92
C VAL A 100 15.38 10.14 -6.12
N ALA A 101 15.99 9.78 -4.99
CA ALA A 101 16.72 10.73 -4.15
C ALA A 101 17.87 11.39 -4.90
N GLY A 102 18.69 10.59 -5.61
CA GLY A 102 19.79 11.13 -6.43
C GLY A 102 19.29 12.07 -7.52
N GLY A 103 18.25 11.67 -8.25
CA GLY A 103 17.68 12.51 -9.29
C GLY A 103 17.07 13.81 -8.74
N MET A 104 16.34 13.75 -7.63
CA MET A 104 15.77 14.95 -6.99
C MET A 104 16.85 15.89 -6.45
N HIS A 105 17.94 15.32 -5.90
CA HIS A 105 19.05 16.14 -5.44
C HIS A 105 19.82 16.81 -6.60
N TRP A 106 20.26 16.05 -7.62
CA TRP A 106 21.14 16.58 -8.67
C TRP A 106 20.40 17.32 -9.78
N ILE A 107 19.12 16.99 -10.06
CA ILE A 107 18.36 17.61 -11.15
C ILE A 107 17.49 18.75 -10.62
N VAL A 108 16.80 18.52 -9.48
CA VAL A 108 15.84 19.50 -8.92
C VAL A 108 16.50 20.40 -7.88
N GLY A 109 17.62 19.98 -7.29
CA GLY A 109 18.40 20.76 -6.31
C GLY A 109 17.90 20.64 -4.87
N TRP A 110 17.13 19.61 -4.52
CA TRP A 110 16.68 19.40 -3.15
C TRP A 110 17.84 18.99 -2.24
N SER A 111 17.73 19.28 -0.95
CA SER A 111 18.66 18.76 0.05
C SER A 111 18.67 17.22 0.03
N TRP A 112 19.80 16.60 0.40
CA TRP A 112 19.88 15.14 0.46
C TRP A 112 18.81 14.51 1.35
N ILE A 113 18.52 15.15 2.49
CA ILE A 113 17.51 14.62 3.41
C ILE A 113 16.10 14.74 2.86
N GLY A 114 15.75 15.86 2.22
CA GLY A 114 14.45 16.04 1.55
C GLY A 114 14.29 15.07 0.38
N ALA A 115 15.31 14.94 -0.46
CA ALA A 115 15.34 14.03 -1.60
C ALA A 115 15.24 12.55 -1.15
N ALA A 116 15.93 12.16 -0.07
CA ALA A 116 15.88 10.80 0.49
C ALA A 116 14.51 10.48 1.10
N LEU A 117 13.92 11.41 1.86
CA LEU A 117 12.56 11.28 2.39
C LEU A 117 11.55 11.08 1.26
N PHE A 118 11.61 11.92 0.20
CA PHE A 118 10.75 11.74 -0.97
C PHE A 118 10.98 10.41 -1.67
N GLY A 119 12.25 10.01 -1.87
CA GLY A 119 12.60 8.75 -2.51
C GLY A 119 12.03 7.53 -1.78
N VAL A 120 12.11 7.51 -0.45
CA VAL A 120 11.59 6.40 0.36
C VAL A 120 10.07 6.40 0.40
N LEU A 121 9.41 7.53 0.68
CA LEU A 121 7.96 7.57 0.78
C LEU A 121 7.27 7.21 -0.54
N ILE A 122 7.87 7.64 -1.67
CA ILE A 122 7.28 7.37 -2.99
C ILE A 122 7.65 5.97 -3.51
N ALA A 123 8.53 5.22 -2.84
CA ALA A 123 8.82 3.84 -3.17
C ALA A 123 7.70 2.87 -2.74
N ALA A 124 6.89 3.22 -1.73
CA ALA A 124 5.69 2.47 -1.36
C ALA A 124 4.71 2.37 -2.53
N THR A 125 4.09 1.19 -2.72
CA THR A 125 3.15 0.95 -3.83
C THR A 125 1.81 0.45 -3.32
N ASP A 126 0.73 0.85 -3.98
CA ASP A 126 -0.63 0.47 -3.65
C ASP A 126 -1.18 -0.49 -4.73
N PRO A 127 -1.47 -1.76 -4.39
CA PRO A 127 -1.90 -2.74 -5.37
C PRO A 127 -3.40 -2.72 -5.63
N VAL A 128 -4.20 -1.95 -4.87
CA VAL A 128 -5.67 -2.08 -4.83
C VAL A 128 -6.30 -1.96 -6.21
N SER A 129 -5.94 -0.94 -7.00
CA SER A 129 -6.45 -0.78 -8.38
C SER A 129 -6.02 -1.91 -9.30
N VAL A 130 -4.80 -2.42 -9.14
CA VAL A 130 -4.25 -3.51 -9.96
C VAL A 130 -4.96 -4.82 -9.63
N ILE A 131 -5.12 -5.12 -8.34
CA ILE A 131 -5.82 -6.32 -7.86
C ILE A 131 -7.30 -6.30 -8.27
N ALA A 132 -7.97 -5.15 -8.18
CA ALA A 132 -9.33 -5.00 -8.68
C ALA A 132 -9.41 -5.37 -10.18
N SER A 133 -8.50 -4.84 -11.01
CA SER A 133 -8.41 -5.18 -12.43
C SER A 133 -8.11 -6.66 -12.67
N PHE A 134 -7.27 -7.28 -11.84
CA PHE A 134 -6.98 -8.72 -11.94
C PHE A 134 -8.21 -9.56 -11.61
N ARG A 135 -8.98 -9.21 -10.58
CA ARG A 135 -10.21 -9.92 -10.19
C ARG A 135 -11.26 -9.82 -11.30
N GLU A 136 -11.47 -8.63 -11.87
CA GLU A 136 -12.44 -8.41 -12.96
C GLU A 136 -12.08 -9.19 -14.23
N MET A 137 -10.79 -9.27 -14.57
CA MET A 137 -10.33 -9.96 -15.79
C MET A 137 -9.95 -11.42 -15.55
N GLY A 138 -9.99 -11.91 -14.32
CA GLY A 138 -9.61 -13.26 -13.95
C GLY A 138 -8.13 -13.54 -14.24
N ALA A 139 -7.23 -12.64 -13.90
CA ALA A 139 -5.79 -12.82 -14.09
C ALA A 139 -5.25 -14.05 -13.34
N ALA A 140 -4.07 -14.53 -13.80
CA ALA A 140 -3.42 -15.70 -13.20
C ALA A 140 -3.18 -15.49 -11.69
N PRO A 141 -3.52 -16.44 -10.81
CA PRO A 141 -3.44 -16.28 -9.36
C PRO A 141 -2.03 -15.94 -8.85
N ARG A 142 -0.98 -16.41 -9.54
CA ARG A 142 0.40 -16.16 -9.15
C ARG A 142 0.81 -14.71 -9.35
N VAL A 143 0.40 -14.04 -10.44
CA VAL A 143 0.75 -12.63 -10.66
C VAL A 143 0.06 -11.73 -9.63
N SER A 144 -1.19 -12.00 -9.30
CA SER A 144 -1.91 -11.28 -8.24
C SER A 144 -1.19 -11.44 -6.90
N MET A 145 -0.84 -12.68 -6.54
CA MET A 145 -0.11 -12.98 -5.30
C MET A 145 1.23 -12.25 -5.21
N VAL A 146 2.02 -12.23 -6.30
CA VAL A 146 3.34 -11.57 -6.30
C VAL A 146 3.21 -10.05 -6.20
N VAL A 147 2.26 -9.44 -6.93
CA VAL A 147 2.00 -7.99 -6.87
C VAL A 147 1.54 -7.57 -5.49
N GLU A 148 0.58 -8.30 -4.91
CA GLU A 148 0.00 -8.00 -3.60
C GLU A 148 1.02 -8.19 -2.46
N SER A 149 1.75 -9.31 -2.49
CA SER A 149 2.78 -9.60 -1.48
C SER A 149 3.96 -8.62 -1.55
N GLU A 150 4.40 -8.26 -2.76
CA GLU A 150 5.47 -7.27 -2.94
C GLU A 150 5.05 -5.92 -2.39
N SER A 151 3.84 -5.48 -2.70
CA SER A 151 3.30 -4.19 -2.27
C SER A 151 3.13 -4.11 -0.74
N LEU A 152 2.56 -5.13 -0.12
CA LEU A 152 2.39 -5.17 1.34
C LEU A 152 3.73 -5.14 2.09
N LEU A 153 4.75 -5.84 1.57
CA LEU A 153 6.08 -5.84 2.18
C LEU A 153 6.81 -4.52 1.95
N ASN A 154 6.69 -3.92 0.76
CA ASN A 154 7.37 -2.67 0.46
C ASN A 154 6.80 -1.49 1.26
N ASP A 155 5.50 -1.49 1.56
CA ASP A 155 4.86 -0.52 2.43
C ASP A 155 5.48 -0.52 3.83
N GLY A 156 5.68 -1.71 4.39
CA GLY A 156 6.35 -1.87 5.68
C GLY A 156 7.80 -1.36 5.65
N VAL A 157 8.55 -1.72 4.60
CA VAL A 157 9.95 -1.30 4.42
C VAL A 157 10.06 0.22 4.23
N ALA A 158 9.21 0.80 3.39
CA ALA A 158 9.18 2.24 3.14
C ALA A 158 8.83 3.02 4.41
N ALA A 159 7.84 2.56 5.19
CA ALA A 159 7.48 3.22 6.45
C ALA A 159 8.62 3.21 7.47
N VAL A 160 9.33 2.09 7.60
CA VAL A 160 10.49 1.98 8.51
C VAL A 160 11.64 2.86 8.01
N GLY A 161 11.97 2.82 6.72
CA GLY A 161 12.99 3.70 6.13
C GLY A 161 12.66 5.18 6.30
N PHE A 162 11.39 5.55 6.12
CA PHE A 162 10.92 6.91 6.36
C PHE A 162 11.04 7.33 7.83
N ALA A 163 10.72 6.45 8.79
CA ALA A 163 10.84 6.76 10.20
C ALA A 163 12.30 7.07 10.60
N VAL A 164 13.24 6.27 10.09
CA VAL A 164 14.69 6.51 10.32
C VAL A 164 15.13 7.84 9.73
N LEU A 165 14.79 8.12 8.47
CA LEU A 165 15.15 9.39 7.82
C LEU A 165 14.49 10.60 8.47
N SER A 166 13.25 10.45 8.96
CA SER A 166 12.54 11.51 9.69
C SER A 166 13.19 11.82 11.02
N ALA A 167 13.69 10.81 11.74
CA ALA A 167 14.46 11.02 12.97
C ALA A 167 15.76 11.80 12.71
N ILE A 168 16.47 11.46 11.62
CA ILE A 168 17.67 12.19 11.19
C ILE A 168 17.30 13.63 10.81
N ALA A 169 16.23 13.85 10.08
CA ALA A 169 15.73 15.17 9.71
C ALA A 169 15.33 16.03 10.91
N ALA A 170 14.88 15.39 11.99
CA ALA A 170 14.54 16.05 13.25
C ALA A 170 15.78 16.39 14.13
N GLY A 171 16.99 16.10 13.65
CA GLY A 171 18.24 16.42 14.33
C GLY A 171 18.87 15.25 15.11
N ALA A 172 18.29 14.05 15.05
CA ALA A 172 18.98 12.87 15.54
C ALA A 172 20.21 12.59 14.66
N SER A 173 21.35 12.31 15.30
CA SER A 173 22.58 11.90 14.61
C SER A 173 22.98 10.48 15.02
N PRO A 174 22.13 9.47 14.74
CA PRO A 174 22.42 8.12 15.16
C PRO A 174 23.64 7.60 14.40
N GLY A 175 24.57 6.98 15.10
CA GLY A 175 25.66 6.25 14.48
C GLY A 175 25.13 5.04 13.68
N ALA A 176 25.89 4.55 12.72
CA ALA A 176 25.52 3.35 11.97
C ALA A 176 25.23 2.14 12.88
N ALA A 177 25.90 2.08 14.02
CA ALA A 177 25.71 1.05 15.04
C ALA A 177 24.31 1.13 15.73
N GLU A 178 23.64 2.25 15.67
CA GLU A 178 22.30 2.47 16.26
C GLU A 178 21.20 2.32 15.21
N VAL A 179 21.46 2.75 13.99
CA VAL A 179 20.48 2.72 12.87
C VAL A 179 20.09 1.28 12.52
N VAL A 180 21.07 0.38 12.39
CA VAL A 180 20.82 -1.01 11.99
C VAL A 180 19.95 -1.76 13.02
N PRO A 181 20.28 -1.76 14.33
CA PRO A 181 19.43 -2.39 15.33
C PRO A 181 18.03 -1.77 15.41
N ALA A 182 17.90 -0.44 15.31
CA ALA A 182 16.61 0.24 15.32
C ALA A 182 15.75 -0.16 14.10
N PHE A 183 16.35 -0.26 12.92
CA PHE A 183 15.70 -0.73 11.71
C PHE A 183 15.23 -2.18 11.86
N LEU A 184 16.10 -3.07 12.32
CA LEU A 184 15.76 -4.47 12.57
C LEU A 184 14.70 -4.65 13.65
N TRP A 185 14.75 -3.83 14.70
CA TRP A 185 13.71 -3.81 15.73
C TRP A 185 12.37 -3.33 15.17
N SER A 186 12.38 -2.28 14.37
CA SER A 186 11.15 -1.77 13.76
C SER A 186 10.49 -2.82 12.87
N LEU A 187 11.25 -3.56 12.07
CA LEU A 187 10.75 -4.64 11.22
C LEU A 187 10.33 -5.86 12.06
N GLY A 188 11.27 -6.41 12.84
CA GLY A 188 11.05 -7.65 13.61
C GLY A 188 10.03 -7.49 14.72
N GLY A 189 10.06 -6.34 15.43
CA GLY A 189 9.08 -5.99 16.44
C GLY A 189 7.67 -5.85 15.88
N GLY A 190 7.52 -5.20 14.70
CA GLY A 190 6.23 -5.14 14.01
C GLY A 190 5.66 -6.53 13.76
N VAL A 191 6.43 -7.42 13.14
CA VAL A 191 6.01 -8.80 12.92
C VAL A 191 5.68 -9.52 14.23
N LEU A 192 6.53 -9.37 15.24
CA LEU A 192 6.34 -10.00 16.56
C LEU A 192 5.03 -9.57 17.22
N PHE A 193 4.76 -8.25 17.29
CA PHE A 193 3.52 -7.74 17.89
C PHE A 193 2.29 -8.21 17.11
N GLY A 194 2.32 -8.23 15.78
CA GLY A 194 1.24 -8.75 14.95
C GLY A 194 0.96 -10.21 15.25
N VAL A 195 1.99 -11.05 15.30
CA VAL A 195 1.85 -12.49 15.59
C VAL A 195 1.35 -12.72 17.02
N VAL A 196 1.94 -12.05 18.03
CA VAL A 196 1.58 -12.27 19.43
C VAL A 196 0.15 -11.83 19.71
N VAL A 197 -0.25 -10.64 19.25
CA VAL A 197 -1.61 -10.12 19.47
C VAL A 197 -2.64 -10.99 18.75
N SER A 198 -2.40 -11.32 17.47
CA SER A 198 -3.33 -12.16 16.72
C SER A 198 -3.46 -13.58 17.29
N MET A 199 -2.35 -14.17 17.77
CA MET A 199 -2.41 -15.47 18.42
C MET A 199 -3.23 -15.41 19.72
N ALA A 200 -3.03 -14.40 20.57
CA ALA A 200 -3.82 -14.19 21.76
C ALA A 200 -5.33 -14.04 21.43
N ILE A 201 -5.64 -13.25 20.40
CA ILE A 201 -7.02 -13.07 19.93
C ILE A 201 -7.59 -14.39 19.41
N LEU A 202 -6.86 -15.17 18.60
CA LEU A 202 -7.34 -16.46 18.07
C LEU A 202 -7.66 -17.46 19.18
N LEU A 203 -6.88 -17.47 20.26
CA LEU A 203 -7.18 -18.34 21.43
C LEU A 203 -8.48 -17.94 22.13
N ILE A 204 -8.88 -16.67 22.05
CA ILE A 204 -10.17 -16.19 22.59
C ILE A 204 -11.29 -16.49 21.61
N VAL A 205 -11.08 -16.20 20.33
CA VAL A 205 -12.03 -16.47 19.23
C VAL A 205 -12.45 -17.94 19.21
N GLY A 206 -11.51 -18.87 19.40
CA GLY A 206 -11.82 -20.30 19.43
C GLY A 206 -12.72 -20.76 20.60
N ARG A 207 -13.22 -19.85 21.43
CA ARG A 207 -14.15 -20.11 22.54
C ARG A 207 -15.55 -19.54 22.30
N THR A 208 -15.82 -18.98 21.14
CA THR A 208 -17.10 -18.39 20.77
C THR A 208 -17.50 -18.83 19.37
N ASP A 209 -18.81 -18.95 19.15
CA ASP A 209 -19.40 -19.18 17.82
C ASP A 209 -20.24 -17.98 17.38
N ASP A 210 -20.14 -16.84 18.08
CA ASP A 210 -20.85 -15.61 17.72
C ASP A 210 -20.02 -14.79 16.71
N PRO A 211 -20.47 -14.67 15.46
CA PRO A 211 -19.74 -13.96 14.42
C PRO A 211 -19.52 -12.47 14.72
N LEU A 212 -20.38 -11.81 15.51
CA LEU A 212 -20.19 -10.42 15.88
C LEU A 212 -19.03 -10.26 16.87
N VAL A 213 -18.89 -11.21 17.80
CA VAL A 213 -17.76 -11.28 18.72
C VAL A 213 -16.48 -11.57 17.94
N GLU A 214 -16.52 -12.49 16.97
CA GLU A 214 -15.36 -12.82 16.12
C GLU A 214 -14.91 -11.61 15.29
N ILE A 215 -15.83 -10.85 14.67
CA ILE A 215 -15.52 -9.61 13.96
C ILE A 215 -14.89 -8.59 14.90
N THR A 216 -15.46 -8.40 16.09
CA THR A 216 -14.94 -7.46 17.09
C THR A 216 -13.53 -7.84 17.54
N LEU A 217 -13.28 -9.12 17.80
CA LEU A 217 -11.97 -9.61 18.20
C LEU A 217 -10.93 -9.46 17.06
N THR A 218 -11.29 -9.73 15.81
CA THR A 218 -10.39 -9.47 14.68
C THR A 218 -10.14 -7.97 14.47
N THR A 219 -11.10 -7.12 14.78
CA THR A 219 -10.93 -5.66 14.80
C THR A 219 -9.91 -5.24 15.86
N LEU A 220 -10.00 -5.81 17.06
CA LEU A 220 -9.00 -5.59 18.10
C LEU A 220 -7.62 -6.14 17.69
N ALA A 221 -7.55 -7.23 16.94
CA ALA A 221 -6.29 -7.73 16.41
C ALA A 221 -5.65 -6.73 15.44
N ALA A 222 -6.40 -6.15 14.53
CA ALA A 222 -5.91 -5.21 13.52
C ALA A 222 -5.38 -3.92 14.14
N TRP A 223 -6.26 -3.15 14.83
CA TRP A 223 -5.86 -1.87 15.44
C TRP A 223 -5.03 -2.07 16.71
N GLY A 224 -5.32 -3.08 17.51
CA GLY A 224 -4.58 -3.35 18.75
C GLY A 224 -3.14 -3.71 18.48
N SER A 225 -2.86 -4.58 17.50
CA SER A 225 -1.49 -4.92 17.12
C SER A 225 -0.75 -3.72 16.52
N PHE A 226 -1.43 -2.95 15.66
CA PHE A 226 -0.88 -1.73 15.06
C PHE A 226 -0.47 -0.72 16.12
N LEU A 227 -1.39 -0.31 16.99
CA LEU A 227 -1.14 0.69 18.04
C LEU A 227 -0.11 0.21 19.07
N LEU A 228 -0.12 -1.09 19.39
CA LEU A 228 0.86 -1.67 20.29
C LEU A 228 2.27 -1.61 19.68
N ALA A 229 2.44 -1.97 18.42
CA ALA A 229 3.71 -1.88 17.72
C ALA A 229 4.24 -0.42 17.68
N GLU A 230 3.40 0.53 17.32
CA GLU A 230 3.74 1.96 17.31
C GLU A 230 4.14 2.47 18.70
N ARG A 231 3.48 2.00 19.77
CA ARG A 231 3.82 2.33 21.16
C ARG A 231 5.24 1.89 21.55
N PHE A 232 5.72 0.79 20.96
CA PHE A 232 7.06 0.25 21.18
C PHE A 232 8.06 0.63 20.08
N HIS A 233 7.78 1.67 19.30
CA HIS A 233 8.62 2.16 18.20
C HIS A 233 8.92 1.09 17.14
N SER A 234 7.94 0.21 16.90
CA SER A 234 7.98 -0.81 15.85
C SER A 234 6.95 -0.49 14.76
N SER A 235 7.07 -1.10 13.59
CA SER A 235 6.18 -0.83 12.47
C SER A 235 4.75 -1.35 12.71
N GLY A 236 3.79 -0.43 12.88
CA GLY A 236 2.37 -0.76 12.96
C GLY A 236 1.86 -1.42 11.68
N ILE A 237 2.37 -1.02 10.52
CA ILE A 237 2.00 -1.59 9.21
C ILE A 237 2.38 -3.07 9.16
N LEU A 238 3.61 -3.42 9.51
CA LEU A 238 4.05 -4.83 9.55
C LEU A 238 3.30 -5.62 10.62
N SER A 239 2.89 -4.96 11.69
CA SER A 239 2.09 -5.59 12.73
C SER A 239 0.69 -5.94 12.24
N ALA A 240 -0.02 -5.00 11.61
CA ALA A 240 -1.34 -5.25 11.01
C ALA A 240 -1.26 -6.30 9.89
N LEU A 241 -0.23 -6.25 9.04
CA LEU A 241 0.05 -7.24 8.01
C LEU A 241 0.21 -8.65 8.61
N SER A 242 1.07 -8.76 9.62
CA SER A 242 1.34 -10.06 10.25
C SER A 242 0.11 -10.61 10.98
N ALA A 243 -0.69 -9.73 11.60
CA ALA A 243 -1.95 -10.10 12.24
C ALA A 243 -2.98 -10.59 11.22
N GLY A 244 -3.13 -9.90 10.08
CA GLY A 244 -4.00 -10.31 8.99
C GLY A 244 -3.60 -11.66 8.40
N LEU A 245 -2.30 -11.87 8.13
CA LEU A 245 -1.77 -13.16 7.66
C LEU A 245 -1.99 -14.29 8.65
N MET A 246 -1.84 -14.03 9.95
CA MET A 246 -2.08 -15.04 10.99
C MET A 246 -3.56 -15.43 11.05
N ILE A 247 -4.46 -14.47 11.01
CA ILE A 247 -5.91 -14.74 11.05
C ILE A 247 -6.37 -15.39 9.74
N GLY A 248 -5.94 -14.90 8.58
CA GLY A 248 -6.26 -15.51 7.29
C GLY A 248 -5.70 -16.91 7.10
N GLY A 249 -4.46 -17.15 7.57
CA GLY A 249 -3.79 -18.45 7.43
C GLY A 249 -4.19 -19.48 8.48
N PHE A 250 -4.20 -19.10 9.74
CA PHE A 250 -4.43 -20.02 10.87
C PHE A 250 -5.82 -19.88 11.48
N GLY A 251 -6.48 -18.72 11.31
CA GLY A 251 -7.79 -18.42 11.89
C GLY A 251 -8.88 -19.39 11.46
N THR A 252 -8.76 -20.02 10.28
CA THR A 252 -9.70 -21.04 9.81
C THR A 252 -9.87 -22.24 10.76
N ARG A 253 -8.96 -22.41 11.72
CA ARG A 253 -9.03 -23.44 12.76
C ARG A 253 -9.74 -22.97 14.03
N PHE A 254 -9.89 -21.67 14.20
CA PHE A 254 -10.42 -21.05 15.42
C PHE A 254 -11.76 -20.35 15.17
N LEU A 255 -11.96 -19.80 13.98
CA LEU A 255 -13.21 -19.16 13.59
C LEU A 255 -14.30 -20.19 13.32
N SER A 256 -15.52 -19.89 13.74
CA SER A 256 -16.71 -20.68 13.39
C SER A 256 -16.95 -20.66 11.87
N ASP A 257 -17.67 -21.65 11.34
CA ASP A 257 -17.94 -21.69 9.90
C ASP A 257 -18.78 -20.50 9.43
N ALA A 258 -19.73 -20.04 10.24
CA ALA A 258 -20.48 -18.80 9.98
C ALA A 258 -19.62 -17.54 10.15
N GLY A 259 -18.65 -17.58 11.05
CA GLY A 259 -17.73 -16.49 11.32
C GLY A 259 -16.75 -16.22 10.19
N LYS A 260 -16.22 -17.27 9.56
CA LYS A 260 -15.28 -17.12 8.42
C LYS A 260 -15.81 -16.19 7.34
N ASP A 261 -17.02 -16.48 6.83
CA ASP A 261 -17.61 -15.68 5.76
C ASP A 261 -17.96 -14.27 6.22
N ARG A 262 -18.47 -14.13 7.46
CA ARG A 262 -18.85 -12.82 7.99
C ARG A 262 -17.65 -11.94 8.33
N VAL A 263 -16.57 -12.52 8.88
CA VAL A 263 -15.31 -11.79 9.12
C VAL A 263 -14.75 -11.30 7.79
N HIS A 264 -14.66 -12.15 6.76
CA HIS A 264 -14.20 -11.70 5.43
C HIS A 264 -15.06 -10.56 4.87
N SER A 265 -16.39 -10.71 4.89
CA SER A 265 -17.31 -9.68 4.39
C SER A 265 -17.21 -8.37 5.18
N ALA A 266 -17.04 -8.44 6.51
CA ALA A 266 -16.86 -7.26 7.34
C ALA A 266 -15.56 -6.53 7.02
N TRP A 267 -14.46 -7.27 6.80
CA TRP A 267 -13.18 -6.66 6.45
C TRP A 267 -13.17 -6.09 5.03
N GLU A 268 -13.82 -6.73 4.07
CA GLU A 268 -14.06 -6.15 2.73
C GLU A 268 -14.84 -4.82 2.83
N TYR A 269 -15.83 -4.77 3.72
CA TYR A 269 -16.59 -3.54 3.98
C TYR A 269 -15.74 -2.43 4.61
N PHE A 270 -14.93 -2.74 5.63
CA PHE A 270 -14.02 -1.76 6.23
C PHE A 270 -12.98 -1.25 5.25
N ALA A 271 -12.41 -2.13 4.43
CA ALA A 271 -11.48 -1.74 3.37
C ALA A 271 -12.17 -0.88 2.30
N PHE A 272 -13.40 -1.21 1.91
CA PHE A 272 -14.19 -0.37 1.00
C PHE A 272 -14.40 1.04 1.55
N LEU A 273 -14.78 1.18 2.82
CA LEU A 273 -14.94 2.49 3.46
C LEU A 273 -13.62 3.26 3.50
N ALA A 274 -12.55 2.61 3.94
CA ALA A 274 -11.24 3.24 4.06
C ALA A 274 -10.70 3.69 2.70
N ASN A 275 -10.75 2.83 1.68
CA ASN A 275 -10.37 3.17 0.30
C ASN A 275 -11.21 4.31 -0.25
N SER A 276 -12.54 4.27 -0.03
CA SER A 276 -13.45 5.31 -0.51
C SER A 276 -13.07 6.67 0.03
N LEU A 277 -12.87 6.77 1.35
CA LEU A 277 -12.51 8.02 2.00
C LEU A 277 -11.11 8.49 1.58
N VAL A 278 -10.12 7.61 1.59
CA VAL A 278 -8.74 7.97 1.22
C VAL A 278 -8.69 8.54 -0.19
N PHE A 279 -9.23 7.83 -1.19
CA PHE A 279 -9.06 8.24 -2.58
C PHE A 279 -9.91 9.46 -2.97
N ILE A 280 -11.10 9.66 -2.38
CA ILE A 280 -11.83 10.92 -2.52
C ILE A 280 -11.05 12.08 -1.90
N LEU A 281 -10.52 11.91 -0.68
CA LEU A 281 -9.75 12.94 0.00
C LEU A 281 -8.42 13.24 -0.73
N ILE A 282 -7.79 12.25 -1.34
CA ILE A 282 -6.64 12.45 -2.24
C ILE A 282 -7.04 13.37 -3.39
N GLY A 283 -8.14 13.06 -4.08
CA GLY A 283 -8.64 13.88 -5.19
C GLY A 283 -8.92 15.33 -4.77
N MET A 284 -9.58 15.52 -3.64
CA MET A 284 -9.87 16.86 -3.09
C MET A 284 -8.58 17.62 -2.76
N ASN A 285 -7.61 16.96 -2.14
CA ASN A 285 -6.35 17.61 -1.77
C ASN A 285 -5.48 17.92 -3.00
N VAL A 286 -5.50 17.10 -4.04
CA VAL A 286 -4.80 17.40 -5.31
C VAL A 286 -5.31 18.70 -5.91
N ALA A 287 -6.63 18.93 -5.91
CA ALA A 287 -7.24 20.18 -6.43
C ALA A 287 -6.79 21.43 -5.65
N ASN A 288 -6.54 21.28 -4.35
CA ASN A 288 -6.17 22.38 -3.47
C ASN A 288 -4.65 22.64 -3.40
N GLN A 289 -3.80 21.84 -4.11
CA GLN A 289 -2.36 22.06 -4.12
C GLN A 289 -1.99 23.25 -5.02
N PRO A 290 -0.97 24.05 -4.64
CA PRO A 290 -0.45 25.14 -5.47
C PRO A 290 0.42 24.59 -6.61
N LEU A 291 -0.21 23.87 -7.55
CA LEU A 291 0.49 23.16 -8.63
C LEU A 291 1.31 24.10 -9.52
N MET A 292 0.88 25.36 -9.64
CA MET A 292 1.57 26.37 -10.45
C MET A 292 2.88 26.87 -9.80
N GLU A 293 2.98 26.81 -8.48
CA GLU A 293 4.18 27.26 -7.74
C GLU A 293 5.29 26.22 -7.77
N LEU A 294 4.96 24.94 -7.94
CA LEU A 294 5.93 23.83 -7.90
C LEU A 294 6.90 23.83 -9.10
N GLY A 295 6.52 24.49 -10.20
CA GLY A 295 7.20 24.35 -11.48
C GLY A 295 6.90 23.00 -12.13
N SER A 296 6.26 23.02 -13.29
CA SER A 296 5.88 21.80 -14.03
C SER A 296 7.07 20.84 -14.28
N ALA A 297 8.28 21.40 -14.39
CA ALA A 297 9.50 20.63 -14.60
C ALA A 297 9.85 19.70 -13.43
N ALA A 298 9.74 20.15 -12.17
CA ALA A 298 10.06 19.32 -11.01
C ALA A 298 9.09 18.12 -10.87
N ALA A 299 7.81 18.36 -11.14
CA ALA A 299 6.79 17.28 -11.11
C ALA A 299 7.04 16.25 -12.21
N ILE A 300 7.36 16.67 -13.44
CA ILE A 300 7.68 15.77 -14.55
C ILE A 300 8.95 14.96 -14.23
N VAL A 301 9.99 15.62 -13.73
CA VAL A 301 11.24 14.96 -13.32
C VAL A 301 10.96 13.91 -12.25
N ALA A 302 10.17 14.23 -11.22
CA ALA A 302 9.80 13.28 -10.17
C ALA A 302 9.08 12.05 -10.73
N ILE A 303 8.08 12.23 -11.60
CA ILE A 303 7.37 11.13 -12.25
C ILE A 303 8.33 10.24 -13.05
N LEU A 304 9.21 10.83 -13.87
CA LEU A 304 10.18 10.09 -14.66
C LEU A 304 11.17 9.32 -13.78
N LEU A 305 11.65 9.94 -12.70
CA LEU A 305 12.54 9.29 -11.74
C LEU A 305 11.86 8.13 -11.01
N VAL A 306 10.59 8.28 -10.64
CA VAL A 306 9.80 7.22 -10.01
C VAL A 306 9.63 6.03 -10.97
N LEU A 307 9.33 6.28 -12.23
CA LEU A 307 9.25 5.24 -13.25
C LEU A 307 10.62 4.60 -13.52
N ALA A 308 11.69 5.39 -13.61
CA ALA A 308 13.05 4.88 -13.78
C ALA A 308 13.50 4.03 -12.58
N GLY A 309 13.27 4.52 -11.35
CA GLY A 309 13.56 3.78 -10.12
C GLY A 309 12.80 2.45 -10.05
N ARG A 310 11.53 2.44 -10.44
CA ARG A 310 10.72 1.21 -10.51
C ARG A 310 11.26 0.25 -11.57
N GLY A 311 11.64 0.73 -12.75
CA GLY A 311 12.26 -0.10 -13.80
C GLY A 311 13.58 -0.69 -13.35
N LEU A 312 14.46 0.14 -12.80
CA LEU A 312 15.78 -0.30 -12.30
C LEU A 312 15.70 -1.25 -11.10
N SER A 313 14.60 -1.22 -10.34
CA SER A 313 14.37 -2.19 -9.26
C SER A 313 13.79 -3.50 -9.80
N ILE A 314 12.75 -3.49 -10.63
CA ILE A 314 12.03 -4.71 -11.02
C ILE A 314 12.84 -5.56 -12.00
N TYR A 315 13.33 -5.00 -13.12
CA TYR A 315 13.94 -5.80 -14.17
C TYR A 315 15.27 -6.47 -13.77
N PRO A 316 16.23 -5.79 -13.13
CA PRO A 316 17.48 -6.44 -12.70
C PRO A 316 17.26 -7.47 -11.58
N LEU A 317 16.40 -7.15 -10.59
CA LEU A 317 16.08 -8.10 -9.52
C LEU A 317 15.37 -9.33 -10.06
N ALA A 318 14.40 -9.18 -10.98
CA ALA A 318 13.76 -10.31 -11.64
C ALA A 318 14.75 -11.14 -12.47
N ALA A 319 15.73 -10.50 -13.13
CA ALA A 319 16.78 -11.17 -13.87
C ALA A 319 17.68 -12.02 -12.97
N ALA A 320 17.95 -11.59 -11.73
CA ALA A 320 18.70 -12.37 -10.75
C ALA A 320 18.02 -13.71 -10.43
N PHE A 321 16.69 -13.77 -10.49
CA PHE A 321 15.91 -14.99 -10.30
C PHE A 321 15.66 -15.80 -11.58
N SER A 322 16.22 -15.41 -12.73
CA SER A 322 15.95 -16.02 -14.05
C SER A 322 16.22 -17.52 -14.12
N ARG A 323 17.18 -18.03 -13.34
CA ARG A 323 17.55 -19.45 -13.28
C ARG A 323 16.99 -20.19 -12.05
N SER A 324 16.09 -19.56 -11.29
CA SER A 324 15.51 -20.13 -10.08
C SER A 324 14.06 -20.56 -10.30
N ARG A 325 13.51 -21.30 -9.32
CA ARG A 325 12.09 -21.67 -9.28
C ARG A 325 11.16 -20.46 -9.14
N TRP A 326 11.69 -19.29 -8.75
CA TRP A 326 10.97 -18.03 -8.63
C TRP A 326 11.05 -17.15 -9.87
N ARG A 327 11.53 -17.69 -11.00
CA ARG A 327 11.58 -16.95 -12.26
C ARG A 327 10.26 -16.25 -12.54
N LEU A 328 10.34 -14.95 -12.88
CA LEU A 328 9.22 -14.16 -13.34
C LEU A 328 9.21 -14.07 -14.87
N PRO A 329 8.14 -14.48 -15.55
CA PRO A 329 7.95 -14.22 -16.98
C PRO A 329 7.99 -12.70 -17.26
N ALA A 330 8.39 -12.30 -18.44
CA ALA A 330 8.44 -10.88 -18.84
C ALA A 330 7.08 -10.17 -18.66
N SER A 331 5.98 -10.88 -18.92
CA SER A 331 4.63 -10.35 -18.69
C SER A 331 4.38 -9.96 -17.24
N TYR A 332 4.88 -10.76 -16.27
CA TYR A 332 4.75 -10.45 -14.84
C TYR A 332 5.67 -9.28 -14.46
N GLN A 333 6.88 -9.20 -15.03
CA GLN A 333 7.81 -8.08 -14.80
C GLN A 333 7.20 -6.75 -15.29
N HIS A 334 6.61 -6.72 -16.49
CA HIS A 334 5.93 -5.53 -17.00
C HIS A 334 4.70 -5.15 -16.16
N THR A 335 3.99 -6.15 -15.62
CA THR A 335 2.87 -5.94 -14.73
C THR A 335 3.32 -5.34 -13.38
N LEU A 336 4.39 -5.85 -12.79
CA LEU A 336 4.99 -5.29 -11.57
C LEU A 336 5.53 -3.87 -11.79
N PHE A 337 6.19 -3.63 -12.93
CA PHE A 337 6.69 -2.31 -13.28
C PHE A 337 5.57 -1.28 -13.39
N TRP A 338 4.55 -1.55 -14.21
CA TRP A 338 3.47 -0.59 -14.48
C TRP A 338 2.44 -0.56 -13.36
N GLY A 339 2.23 -1.69 -12.68
CA GLY A 339 1.29 -1.85 -11.56
C GLY A 339 1.79 -1.32 -10.22
N GLY A 340 3.00 -0.78 -10.14
CA GLY A 340 3.51 -0.11 -8.94
C GLY A 340 2.85 1.26 -8.75
N LEU A 341 1.53 1.29 -8.58
CA LEU A 341 0.78 2.51 -8.31
C LEU A 341 1.22 3.10 -6.96
N ARG A 342 1.15 4.42 -6.83
CA ARG A 342 1.39 5.10 -5.56
C ARG A 342 0.05 5.43 -4.92
N GLY A 343 -0.04 5.28 -3.60
CA GLY A 343 -1.34 5.37 -2.92
C GLY A 343 -1.30 6.13 -1.61
N ALA A 344 -2.20 5.73 -0.72
CA ALA A 344 -2.48 6.40 0.53
C ALA A 344 -1.27 6.50 1.46
N LEU A 345 -0.45 5.43 1.55
CA LEU A 345 0.72 5.43 2.43
C LEU A 345 1.76 6.48 2.02
N ALA A 346 2.04 6.63 0.72
CA ALA A 346 2.99 7.64 0.24
C ALA A 346 2.56 9.06 0.67
N LEU A 347 1.26 9.36 0.62
CA LEU A 347 0.72 10.65 1.06
C LEU A 347 0.71 10.82 2.57
N ALA A 348 0.38 9.75 3.31
CA ALA A 348 0.47 9.76 4.77
C ALA A 348 1.89 10.09 5.25
N LEU A 349 2.90 9.46 4.63
CA LEU A 349 4.30 9.72 4.92
C LEU A 349 4.72 11.14 4.48
N ALA A 350 4.24 11.63 3.32
CA ALA A 350 4.51 13.00 2.89
C ALA A 350 3.97 14.04 3.88
N LEU A 351 2.76 13.85 4.39
CA LEU A 351 2.16 14.71 5.41
C LEU A 351 2.88 14.62 6.76
N ALA A 352 3.59 13.52 7.03
CA ALA A 352 4.35 13.27 8.25
C ALA A 352 5.77 13.85 8.22
N ILE A 353 6.22 14.46 7.11
CA ILE A 353 7.56 15.04 7.00
C ILE A 353 7.76 16.12 8.07
N PRO A 354 8.87 16.08 8.84
CA PRO A 354 9.16 17.08 9.85
C PRO A 354 9.20 18.51 9.29
N ALA A 355 8.73 19.48 10.09
CA ALA A 355 8.76 20.89 9.71
C ALA A 355 10.19 21.46 9.54
N THR A 356 11.19 20.75 10.03
CA THR A 356 12.62 21.07 9.89
C THR A 356 13.16 20.88 8.47
N VAL A 357 12.44 20.14 7.62
CA VAL A 357 12.84 19.90 6.22
C VAL A 357 12.48 21.11 5.36
N PRO A 358 13.45 21.80 4.75
CA PRO A 358 13.18 23.03 3.98
C PRO A 358 12.19 22.82 2.83
N GLU A 359 12.29 21.71 2.12
CA GLU A 359 11.48 21.37 0.95
C GLU A 359 10.15 20.68 1.30
N ARG A 360 9.73 20.65 2.57
CA ARG A 360 8.56 19.93 3.04
C ARG A 360 7.32 20.16 2.16
N ASN A 361 6.99 21.41 1.88
CA ASN A 361 5.79 21.71 1.07
C ASN A 361 5.97 21.25 -0.39
N ALA A 362 7.14 21.45 -0.97
CA ALA A 362 7.44 20.96 -2.32
C ALA A 362 7.35 19.43 -2.41
N ILE A 363 7.83 18.71 -1.40
CA ILE A 363 7.74 17.26 -1.32
C ILE A 363 6.27 16.81 -1.24
N ILE A 364 5.46 17.45 -0.40
CA ILE A 364 4.03 17.13 -0.27
C ILE A 364 3.33 17.30 -1.62
N VAL A 365 3.49 18.47 -2.26
CA VAL A 365 2.86 18.75 -3.57
C VAL A 365 3.33 17.75 -4.64
N THR A 366 4.63 17.47 -4.68
CA THR A 366 5.21 16.50 -5.64
C THR A 366 4.68 15.09 -5.41
N ALA A 367 4.51 14.68 -4.14
CA ALA A 367 3.91 13.40 -3.80
C ALA A 367 2.45 13.31 -4.29
N PHE A 368 1.64 14.35 -4.05
CA PHE A 368 0.26 14.40 -4.54
C PHE A 368 0.19 14.29 -6.07
N VAL A 369 1.03 15.04 -6.79
CA VAL A 369 1.09 14.99 -8.26
C VAL A 369 1.50 13.62 -8.77
N THR A 370 2.51 13.01 -8.15
CA THR A 370 3.00 11.68 -8.53
C THR A 370 1.96 10.59 -8.27
N VAL A 371 1.27 10.66 -7.12
CA VAL A 371 0.17 9.74 -6.78
C VAL A 371 -0.99 9.91 -7.75
N ALA A 372 -1.40 11.16 -8.04
CA ALA A 372 -2.46 11.43 -9.01
C ALA A 372 -2.11 10.89 -10.40
N PHE A 373 -0.87 11.13 -10.88
CA PHE A 373 -0.39 10.54 -12.13
C PHE A 373 -0.49 9.02 -12.13
N SER A 374 -0.02 8.36 -11.09
CA SER A 374 -0.04 6.91 -11.02
C SER A 374 -1.45 6.34 -11.04
N ILE A 375 -2.39 6.93 -10.31
CA ILE A 375 -3.78 6.50 -10.28
C ILE A 375 -4.47 6.78 -11.61
N LEU A 376 -4.34 8.00 -12.16
CA LEU A 376 -5.05 8.41 -13.36
C LEU A 376 -4.45 7.80 -14.64
N VAL A 377 -3.13 7.73 -14.75
CA VAL A 377 -2.48 7.24 -15.97
C VAL A 377 -2.23 5.74 -15.90
N GLN A 378 -1.48 5.28 -14.90
CA GLN A 378 -1.15 3.86 -14.79
C GLN A 378 -2.40 3.03 -14.43
N GLY A 379 -3.24 3.52 -13.50
CA GLY A 379 -4.49 2.84 -13.12
C GLY A 379 -5.46 2.67 -14.29
N LEU A 380 -5.71 3.72 -15.10
CA LEU A 380 -6.58 3.63 -16.27
C LEU A 380 -6.02 2.73 -17.38
N THR A 381 -4.71 2.70 -17.54
CA THR A 381 -4.06 1.91 -18.62
C THR A 381 -3.76 0.46 -18.20
N MET A 382 -3.88 0.13 -16.93
CA MET A 382 -3.60 -1.21 -16.41
C MET A 382 -4.46 -2.31 -17.04
N PRO A 383 -5.80 -2.16 -17.21
CA PRO A 383 -6.63 -3.15 -17.89
C PRO A 383 -6.18 -3.42 -19.34
N MET A 384 -5.74 -2.37 -20.04
CA MET A 384 -5.20 -2.52 -21.41
C MET A 384 -3.90 -3.33 -21.41
N LEU A 385 -3.01 -3.07 -20.46
CA LEU A 385 -1.74 -3.80 -20.30
C LEU A 385 -2.00 -5.29 -20.02
N ILE A 386 -2.90 -5.61 -19.08
CA ILE A 386 -3.24 -6.99 -18.72
C ILE A 386 -3.76 -7.76 -19.95
N ARG A 387 -4.62 -7.13 -20.75
CA ARG A 387 -5.13 -7.72 -22.02
C ARG A 387 -4.00 -7.95 -23.03
N ARG A 388 -3.11 -6.97 -23.23
CA ARG A 388 -1.97 -7.08 -24.16
C ARG A 388 -0.98 -8.18 -23.76
N LEU A 389 -0.74 -8.32 -22.46
CA LEU A 389 0.15 -9.34 -21.89
C LEU A 389 -0.50 -10.73 -21.81
N ARG A 390 -1.76 -10.87 -22.23
CA ARG A 390 -2.53 -12.12 -22.21
C ARG A 390 -2.62 -12.77 -20.83
N LEU A 391 -2.71 -11.95 -19.79
CA LEU A 391 -2.81 -12.41 -18.41
C LEU A 391 -4.26 -12.66 -17.96
N ALA A 392 -5.27 -12.28 -18.75
CA ALA A 392 -6.69 -12.55 -18.51
C ALA A 392 -7.02 -14.04 -18.79
N LYS A 393 -8.05 -14.58 -18.11
CA LYS A 393 -8.54 -15.96 -18.32
C LYS A 393 -8.76 -16.26 -19.81
N GLY A 394 -8.09 -17.29 -20.32
CA GLY A 394 -8.23 -17.78 -21.70
C GLY A 394 -6.93 -18.18 -22.41
N HIS A 395 -5.76 -17.89 -21.86
CA HIS A 395 -4.48 -18.26 -22.48
C HIS A 395 -3.54 -18.91 -21.46
N ASN A 396 -3.45 -20.24 -21.56
CA ASN A 396 -2.38 -21.16 -21.17
C ASN A 396 -1.52 -20.78 -19.96
N GLU A 397 -1.89 -21.27 -18.76
CA GLU A 397 -0.86 -21.68 -17.79
C GLU A 397 -0.12 -22.88 -18.40
N PRO A 398 1.23 -22.86 -18.48
CA PRO A 398 1.95 -24.11 -18.68
C PRO A 398 1.63 -25.02 -17.48
N PRO A 399 1.39 -26.31 -17.70
CA PRO A 399 1.04 -27.23 -16.63
C PRO A 399 2.10 -27.14 -15.52
N VAL A 400 1.64 -26.89 -14.30
CA VAL A 400 2.47 -27.01 -13.10
C VAL A 400 3.06 -28.41 -13.14
N ALA A 401 4.38 -28.52 -13.31
CA ALA A 401 5.06 -29.81 -13.28
C ALA A 401 4.63 -30.54 -12.00
N ALA A 402 3.98 -31.67 -12.19
CA ALA A 402 3.60 -32.56 -11.09
C ALA A 402 4.87 -32.87 -10.28
N PRO A 403 4.78 -32.93 -8.93
CA PRO A 403 5.90 -33.40 -8.14
C PRO A 403 6.27 -34.79 -8.64
N ALA A 404 7.56 -34.97 -9.02
CA ALA A 404 8.10 -36.27 -9.35
C ALA A 404 7.74 -37.20 -8.20
N SER A 405 6.95 -38.24 -8.50
CA SER A 405 6.68 -39.33 -7.60
C SER A 405 8.03 -39.94 -7.22
N ALA A 406 8.44 -39.75 -5.95
CA ALA A 406 9.55 -40.48 -5.38
C ALA A 406 9.12 -41.98 -5.39
N GLY A 407 9.82 -42.75 -6.23
CA GLY A 407 9.85 -44.23 -6.14
C GLY A 407 10.73 -44.67 -4.98
#